data_b0fbff585499eb2487659f6a7a6ad289
#
_entry.id   b0fbff585499eb2487659f6a7a6ad289
#
_cell.length_a   1.000
_cell.length_b   1.000
_cell.length_c   1.000
_cell.angle_alpha   90.00
_cell.angle_beta   90.00
_cell.angle_gamma   90.00
#
_symmetry.space_group_name_H-M   'P 1'
#
loop_
_entity.id
_entity.type
_entity.pdbx_description
1 polymer ?
#
loop_
_entity_poly.entity_id
_entity_poly.type
_entity_poly.pdbx_seq_one_letter_code
_entity_poly.pdbx_strand_id
1 'polypeptide(L)'
;MGHVNNAVYLTYCEMARIRYWSEVTGEPLAAGHHGAESLILAEARITYRAQVFHTDVVTVETRATHIGRSSFLLEHRLTACEPGGEPRLVAISESVMVRFDYTVGRAARLDDRFVAAMESFEGRRLREA
;
A
#
# COMPACT_ATOMS: atom_id res chain seq x y z
N MET A 1 13.55 -2.95 -25.94
CA MET A 1 12.85 -1.77 -25.41
C MET A 1 13.23 -1.58 -23.95
N GLY A 2 13.64 -0.43 -23.57
CA GLY A 2 14.25 -0.17 -22.27
C GLY A 2 13.30 0.15 -21.12
N HIS A 3 12.00 -0.08 -21.26
CA HIS A 3 11.03 0.26 -20.23
C HIS A 3 10.59 -0.97 -19.43
N VAL A 4 10.12 -0.72 -18.21
CA VAL A 4 9.65 -1.74 -17.29
C VAL A 4 8.22 -2.16 -17.65
N ASN A 5 7.94 -3.45 -17.58
CA ASN A 5 6.60 -3.99 -17.81
C ASN A 5 5.61 -3.44 -16.78
N ASN A 6 4.41 -3.09 -17.22
CA ASN A 6 3.36 -2.55 -16.35
C ASN A 6 3.04 -3.43 -15.14
N ALA A 7 3.15 -4.76 -15.27
CA ALA A 7 2.90 -5.67 -14.16
C ALA A 7 3.86 -5.47 -12.98
N VAL A 8 5.05 -4.95 -13.21
CA VAL A 8 6.04 -4.70 -12.16
C VAL A 8 5.61 -3.58 -11.23
N TYR A 9 4.81 -2.62 -11.71
CA TYR A 9 4.29 -1.55 -10.85
C TYR A 9 3.42 -2.10 -9.72
N LEU A 10 2.63 -3.13 -10.00
CA LEU A 10 1.81 -3.78 -8.97
C LEU A 10 2.67 -4.46 -7.92
N THR A 11 3.81 -5.03 -8.34
CA THR A 11 4.79 -5.62 -7.42
C THR A 11 5.41 -4.54 -6.53
N TYR A 12 5.74 -3.38 -7.08
CA TYR A 12 6.25 -2.26 -6.28
C TYR A 12 5.24 -1.83 -5.22
N CYS A 13 3.96 -1.75 -5.59
CA CYS A 13 2.91 -1.39 -4.65
C CYS A 13 2.71 -2.45 -3.57
N GLU A 14 2.81 -3.73 -3.92
CA GLU A 14 2.75 -4.83 -2.94
C GLU A 14 3.87 -4.71 -1.91
N MET A 15 5.10 -4.49 -2.36
CA MET A 15 6.23 -4.29 -1.47
C MET A 15 6.03 -3.08 -0.56
N ALA A 16 5.46 -2.01 -1.11
CA ALA A 16 5.18 -0.79 -0.36
C ALA A 16 4.12 -1.02 0.71
N ARG A 17 3.07 -1.82 0.42
CA ARG A 17 2.05 -2.18 1.41
C ARG A 17 2.63 -2.99 2.56
N ILE A 18 3.50 -3.95 2.25
CA ILE A 18 4.17 -4.78 3.25
C ILE A 18 5.03 -3.90 4.15
N ARG A 19 5.79 -2.99 3.57
CA ARG A 19 6.62 -2.07 4.32
C ARG A 19 5.80 -1.12 5.18
N TYR A 20 4.69 -0.61 4.64
CA TYR A 20 3.77 0.24 5.39
C TYR A 20 3.28 -0.47 6.65
N TRP A 21 2.84 -1.71 6.51
CA TRP A 21 2.41 -2.52 7.64
C TRP A 21 3.51 -2.62 8.70
N SER A 22 4.74 -2.94 8.28
CA SER A 22 5.87 -3.07 9.21
C SER A 22 6.18 -1.75 9.93
N GLU A 23 6.15 -0.64 9.23
CA GLU A 23 6.43 0.67 9.80
C GLU A 23 5.35 1.10 10.80
N VAL A 24 4.10 0.81 10.50
CA VAL A 24 2.97 1.19 11.36
C VAL A 24 2.89 0.31 12.61
N THR A 25 3.05 -0.99 12.45
CA THR A 25 2.84 -1.95 13.55
C THR A 25 4.12 -2.33 14.29
N GLY A 26 5.27 -2.09 13.69
CA GLY A 26 6.55 -2.56 14.22
C GLY A 26 6.77 -4.05 14.04
N GLU A 27 5.88 -4.73 13.32
CA GLU A 27 5.94 -6.18 13.11
C GLU A 27 6.01 -6.49 11.62
N PRO A 28 6.77 -7.52 11.21
CA PRO A 28 6.79 -7.92 9.81
C PRO A 28 5.44 -8.54 9.42
N LEU A 29 4.97 -8.21 8.22
CA LEU A 29 3.85 -8.92 7.63
C LEU A 29 4.41 -10.21 7.05
N ALA A 30 4.19 -11.32 7.76
CA ALA A 30 4.69 -12.61 7.31
C ALA A 30 4.00 -13.01 6.01
N ALA A 31 4.79 -13.42 5.02
CA ALA A 31 4.25 -14.00 3.80
C ALA A 31 3.43 -15.24 4.18
N GLY A 32 2.21 -15.33 3.65
CA GLY A 32 1.34 -16.44 3.99
C GLY A 32 0.78 -16.38 5.41
N HIS A 33 0.62 -15.20 5.96
CA HIS A 33 -0.01 -15.05 7.26
C HIS A 33 -1.45 -15.56 7.17
N HIS A 34 -1.68 -16.69 7.82
CA HIS A 34 -2.96 -17.41 7.78
C HIS A 34 -3.61 -17.49 9.15
N GLY A 35 -3.61 -16.41 9.89
CA GLY A 35 -4.40 -16.34 11.09
C GLY A 35 -5.89 -16.29 10.77
N ALA A 36 -6.74 -16.45 11.79
CA ALA A 36 -8.16 -16.22 11.62
C ALA A 36 -8.44 -14.83 11.06
N GLU A 37 -7.52 -13.91 11.30
CA GLU A 37 -7.59 -12.54 10.84
C GLU A 37 -6.43 -12.24 9.90
N SER A 38 -6.72 -11.70 8.74
CA SER A 38 -5.68 -11.26 7.84
C SER A 38 -6.14 -10.06 7.03
N LEU A 39 -5.17 -9.32 6.53
CA LEU A 39 -5.43 -8.23 5.60
C LEU A 39 -5.31 -8.78 4.18
N ILE A 40 -6.33 -8.51 3.38
CA ILE A 40 -6.33 -8.88 1.97
C ILE A 40 -6.44 -7.63 1.11
N LEU A 41 -5.86 -7.71 -0.07
CA LEU A 41 -6.02 -6.68 -1.08
C LEU A 41 -7.34 -6.94 -1.80
N ALA A 42 -8.31 -6.06 -1.59
CA ALA A 42 -9.63 -6.19 -2.19
C ALA A 42 -9.71 -5.51 -3.55
N GLU A 43 -8.99 -4.41 -3.72
CA GLU A 43 -9.02 -3.64 -4.96
C GLU A 43 -7.69 -2.91 -5.11
N ALA A 44 -7.21 -2.85 -6.33
CA ALA A 44 -6.05 -2.04 -6.67
C ALA A 44 -6.36 -1.27 -7.95
N ARG A 45 -6.06 0.02 -7.94
CA ARG A 45 -6.17 0.88 -9.10
C ARG A 45 -4.82 1.52 -9.34
N ILE A 46 -4.40 1.56 -10.59
CA ILE A 46 -3.17 2.24 -10.94
C ILE A 46 -3.38 3.08 -12.20
N THR A 47 -2.89 4.31 -12.16
CA THR A 47 -2.90 5.22 -13.30
C THR A 47 -1.45 5.46 -13.71
N TYR A 48 -1.13 5.06 -14.91
CA TYR A 48 0.22 5.22 -15.47
C TYR A 48 0.34 6.60 -16.10
N ARG A 49 1.43 7.30 -15.75
CA ARG A 49 1.69 8.67 -16.21
C ARG A 49 2.89 8.76 -17.13
N ALA A 50 3.90 7.93 -16.90
CA ALA A 50 5.14 7.93 -17.68
C ALA A 50 5.79 6.57 -17.62
N GLN A 51 6.74 6.33 -18.49
CA GLN A 51 7.48 5.07 -18.52
C GLN A 51 8.57 5.05 -17.45
N VAL A 52 8.88 3.85 -16.95
CA VAL A 52 10.05 3.58 -16.13
C VAL A 52 11.03 2.78 -16.97
N PHE A 53 12.28 3.19 -16.99
CA PHE A 53 13.35 2.50 -17.69
C PHE A 53 14.17 1.66 -16.71
N HIS A 54 14.85 0.64 -17.22
CA HIS A 54 15.62 -0.29 -16.37
C HIS A 54 16.74 0.40 -15.59
N THR A 55 17.22 1.54 -16.05
CA THR A 55 18.26 2.32 -15.37
C THR A 55 17.72 3.25 -14.29
N ASP A 56 16.39 3.41 -14.21
CA ASP A 56 15.77 4.32 -13.25
C ASP A 56 15.81 3.75 -11.84
N VAL A 57 15.92 4.66 -10.88
CA VAL A 57 15.63 4.37 -9.47
C VAL A 57 14.18 4.75 -9.23
N VAL A 58 13.38 3.78 -8.77
CA VAL A 58 11.96 3.99 -8.49
C VAL A 58 11.75 4.18 -7.00
N THR A 59 11.07 5.25 -6.64
CA THR A 59 10.69 5.53 -5.27
C THR A 59 9.18 5.41 -5.15
N VAL A 60 8.71 4.67 -4.16
CA VAL A 60 7.29 4.53 -3.85
C VAL A 60 7.01 5.20 -2.52
N GLU A 61 6.22 6.24 -2.53
CA GLU A 61 5.74 6.89 -1.33
C GLU A 61 4.32 6.40 -1.05
N THR A 62 4.07 5.99 0.18
CA THR A 62 2.79 5.39 0.57
C THR A 62 2.21 6.09 1.77
N ARG A 63 0.91 6.38 1.72
CA ARG A 63 0.19 6.94 2.85
C ARG A 63 -1.21 6.33 2.92
N ALA A 64 -1.75 6.27 4.13
CA ALA A 64 -3.16 5.96 4.31
C ALA A 64 -3.96 7.25 4.16
N THR A 65 -5.06 7.18 3.43
CA THR A 65 -5.91 8.35 3.15
C THR A 65 -7.27 8.24 3.80
N HIS A 66 -7.72 7.03 4.10
CA HIS A 66 -9.05 6.81 4.66
C HIS A 66 -9.09 5.48 5.40
N ILE A 67 -9.80 5.45 6.52
CA ILE A 67 -10.05 4.23 7.27
C ILE A 67 -11.54 4.07 7.44
N GLY A 68 -12.08 2.94 6.97
CA GLY A 68 -13.47 2.55 7.17
C GLY A 68 -13.61 1.59 8.35
N ARG A 69 -14.73 0.88 8.39
CA ARG A 69 -14.97 -0.10 9.47
C ARG A 69 -14.06 -1.32 9.37
N SER A 70 -13.99 -1.92 8.18
CA SER A 70 -13.22 -3.15 7.94
C SER A 70 -12.15 -2.97 6.88
N SER A 71 -11.99 -1.76 6.36
CA SER A 71 -11.08 -1.49 5.26
C SER A 71 -10.33 -0.17 5.46
N PHE A 72 -9.25 -0.03 4.74
CA PHE A 72 -8.53 1.24 4.66
C PHE A 72 -7.94 1.40 3.26
N LEU A 73 -7.73 2.64 2.87
CA LEU A 73 -7.15 2.99 1.58
C LEU A 73 -5.71 3.43 1.76
N LEU A 74 -4.84 2.87 0.93
CA LEU A 74 -3.47 3.33 0.79
C LEU A 74 -3.32 3.98 -0.58
N GLU A 75 -2.67 5.13 -0.61
CA GLU A 75 -2.27 5.78 -1.84
C GLU A 75 -0.78 5.61 -2.01
N HIS A 76 -0.38 5.25 -3.23
CA HIS A 76 1.02 5.10 -3.60
C HIS A 76 1.35 6.10 -4.70
N ARG A 77 2.45 6.79 -4.52
CA ARG A 77 2.98 7.70 -5.52
C ARG A 77 4.33 7.15 -5.97
N LEU A 78 4.42 6.82 -7.26
CA LEU A 78 5.63 6.24 -7.81
C LEU A 78 6.34 7.29 -8.65
N THR A 79 7.59 7.57 -8.28
CA THR A 79 8.47 8.46 -9.03
C THR A 79 9.66 7.67 -9.52
N ALA A 80 10.21 8.06 -10.64
CA ALA A 80 11.40 7.44 -11.19
C ALA A 80 12.40 8.52 -11.58
N CYS A 81 13.67 8.16 -11.43
CA CYS A 81 14.77 9.08 -11.68
C CYS A 81 15.95 8.29 -12.21
N GLU A 82 16.50 8.69 -13.36
CA GLU A 82 17.78 8.14 -13.77
C GLU A 82 18.90 8.74 -12.91
N PRO A 83 20.03 8.04 -12.77
CA PRO A 83 21.13 8.56 -11.96
C PRO A 83 21.52 9.97 -12.38
N GLY A 84 21.44 10.91 -11.43
CA GLY A 84 21.75 12.32 -11.69
C GLY A 84 20.67 13.11 -12.40
N GLY A 85 19.53 12.49 -12.70
CA GLY A 85 18.41 13.15 -13.38
C GLY A 85 17.35 13.69 -12.41
N GLU A 86 16.33 14.31 -13.00
CA GLU A 86 15.20 14.82 -12.22
C GLU A 86 14.14 13.73 -12.01
N PRO A 87 13.57 13.65 -10.80
CA PRO A 87 12.46 12.73 -10.55
C PRO A 87 11.24 13.11 -11.41
N ARG A 88 10.55 12.10 -11.91
CA ARG A 88 9.29 12.30 -12.61
C ARG A 88 8.23 11.38 -12.05
N LEU A 89 6.99 11.84 -12.01
CA LEU A 89 5.85 11.04 -11.58
C LEU A 89 5.52 10.02 -12.67
N VAL A 90 5.59 8.74 -12.34
CA VAL A 90 5.36 7.66 -13.31
C VAL A 90 4.03 6.96 -13.10
N ALA A 91 3.53 6.92 -11.87
CA ALA A 91 2.22 6.31 -11.60
C ALA A 91 1.66 6.77 -10.27
N ILE A 92 0.34 6.72 -10.16
CA ILE A 92 -0.37 6.87 -8.90
C ILE A 92 -1.24 5.63 -8.75
N SER A 93 -1.23 5.03 -7.56
CA SER A 93 -2.00 3.82 -7.28
C SER A 93 -2.78 3.99 -5.99
N GLU A 94 -3.92 3.33 -5.94
CA GLU A 94 -4.73 3.21 -4.72
C GLU A 94 -4.95 1.73 -4.45
N SER A 95 -4.84 1.37 -3.17
CA SER A 95 -5.07 0.00 -2.70
C SER A 95 -6.15 0.03 -1.64
N VAL A 96 -7.15 -0.84 -1.77
CA VAL A 96 -8.15 -1.05 -0.72
C VAL A 96 -7.79 -2.34 -0.01
N MET A 97 -7.44 -2.21 1.27
CA MET A 97 -7.08 -3.33 2.12
C MET A 97 -8.26 -3.62 3.05
N VAL A 98 -8.59 -4.90 3.20
CA VAL A 98 -9.72 -5.34 4.00
C VAL A 98 -9.26 -6.36 5.03
N ARG A 99 -9.67 -6.17 6.29
CA ARG A 99 -9.51 -7.21 7.28
C ARG A 99 -10.55 -8.29 7.03
N PHE A 100 -10.08 -9.51 6.86
CA PHE A 100 -10.95 -10.65 6.55
C PHE A 100 -10.75 -11.73 7.61
N ASP A 101 -11.86 -12.22 8.15
CA ASP A 101 -11.87 -13.31 9.11
C ASP A 101 -12.20 -14.60 8.39
N TYR A 102 -11.20 -15.45 8.20
CA TYR A 102 -11.36 -16.71 7.48
C TYR A 102 -12.17 -17.75 8.29
N THR A 103 -12.29 -17.56 9.57
CA THR A 103 -13.10 -18.46 10.42
C THR A 103 -14.59 -18.32 10.08
N VAL A 104 -15.06 -17.09 9.91
CA VAL A 104 -16.46 -16.82 9.57
C VAL A 104 -16.68 -16.49 8.09
N GLY A 105 -15.61 -16.35 7.31
CA GLY A 105 -15.69 -16.15 5.87
C GLY A 105 -16.19 -14.78 5.44
N ARG A 106 -15.90 -13.74 6.19
CA ARG A 106 -16.35 -12.38 5.85
C ARG A 106 -15.40 -11.32 6.42
N ALA A 107 -15.60 -10.08 5.96
CA ALA A 107 -14.86 -8.94 6.45
C ALA A 107 -15.13 -8.72 7.93
N ALA A 108 -14.10 -8.32 8.68
CA ALA A 108 -14.17 -8.04 10.10
C ALA A 108 -13.75 -6.59 10.38
N ARG A 109 -14.26 -6.04 11.48
CA ARG A 109 -13.92 -4.69 11.89
C ARG A 109 -12.41 -4.59 12.16
N LEU A 110 -11.80 -3.51 11.71
CA LEU A 110 -10.38 -3.24 11.99
C LEU A 110 -10.18 -3.06 13.49
N ASP A 111 -9.09 -3.62 13.99
CA ASP A 111 -8.70 -3.51 15.40
C ASP A 111 -8.44 -2.04 15.73
N ASP A 112 -8.98 -1.55 16.86
CA ASP A 112 -8.80 -0.17 17.29
C ASP A 112 -7.33 0.19 17.53
N ARG A 113 -6.52 -0.78 17.95
CA ARG A 113 -5.09 -0.56 18.18
C ARG A 113 -4.37 -0.33 16.85
N PHE A 114 -4.74 -1.07 15.82
CA PHE A 114 -4.19 -0.88 14.49
C PHE A 114 -4.60 0.48 13.92
N VAL A 115 -5.87 0.86 14.05
CA VAL A 115 -6.36 2.17 13.60
C VAL A 115 -5.60 3.29 14.30
N ALA A 116 -5.44 3.19 15.62
CA ALA A 116 -4.69 4.17 16.39
C ALA A 116 -3.24 4.27 15.94
N ALA A 117 -2.61 3.12 15.63
CA ALA A 117 -1.25 3.08 15.13
C ALA A 117 -1.13 3.76 13.77
N MET A 118 -2.07 3.53 12.86
CA MET A 118 -2.08 4.19 11.55
C MET A 118 -2.26 5.71 11.70
N GLU A 119 -3.20 6.14 12.51
CA GLU A 119 -3.46 7.56 12.70
C GLU A 119 -2.28 8.26 13.37
N SER A 120 -1.61 7.59 14.30
CA SER A 120 -0.39 8.09 14.91
C SER A 120 0.75 8.21 13.90
N PHE A 121 0.92 7.19 13.06
CA PHE A 121 1.96 7.18 12.03
C PHE A 121 1.73 8.30 11.00
N GLU A 122 0.48 8.49 10.57
CA GLU A 122 0.13 9.52 9.59
C GLU A 122 0.06 10.92 10.20
N GLY A 123 -0.03 11.01 11.51
CA GLY A 123 -0.13 12.29 12.21
C GLY A 123 -1.48 12.97 12.06
N ARG A 124 -2.54 12.22 11.77
CA ARG A 124 -3.89 12.77 11.61
C ARG A 124 -4.96 11.70 11.79
N ARG A 125 -6.17 12.15 12.06
CA ARG A 125 -7.32 11.26 12.13
C ARG A 125 -7.77 10.87 10.73
N LEU A 126 -7.99 9.57 10.51
CA LEU A 126 -8.37 9.02 9.20
C LEU A 126 -9.75 8.37 9.22
N ARG A 127 -10.18 7.85 10.38
CA ARG A 127 -11.50 7.24 10.53
C ARG A 127 -12.50 8.32 10.95
N GLU A 128 -13.59 8.41 10.23
CA GLU A 128 -14.69 9.30 10.62
C GLU A 128 -15.40 8.74 11.85
N ALA A 129 -15.89 9.66 12.66
CA ALA A 129 -16.59 9.30 13.90
C ALA A 129 -17.94 8.63 13.61
#